data_1fdeeac44cc37c726757a4071f9b7cb0
#
_entry.id   1fdeeac44cc37c726757a4071f9b7cb0
#
_cell.length_a   1.000
_cell.length_b   1.000
_cell.length_c   1.000
_cell.angle_alpha   90.00
_cell.angle_beta   90.00
_cell.angle_gamma   90.00
#
_symmetry.space_group_name_H-M   'P 1'
#
loop_
_entity.id
_entity.type
_entity.pdbx_description
1 polymer ?
#
loop_
_entity_poly.entity_id
_entity_poly.type
_entity_poly.pdbx_seq_one_letter_code
_entity_poly.pdbx_strand_id
1 'polypeptide(L)' 'MTRKKYKGMNDVPIGTEMIHRDKKGKLMEITQFPTMFRVGFPDGEVDLFLTHEVEIVGWTPNDW' A
#
# COMPACT_ATOMS: atom_id res chain seq x y z
N MET A 1 16.93 1.84 -14.44
CA MET A 1 15.81 0.92 -14.31
C MET A 1 14.48 1.60 -14.27
N THR A 2 13.53 1.07 -14.97
CA THR A 2 12.23 1.70 -15.06
C THR A 2 11.34 1.28 -13.91
N ARG A 3 10.70 2.27 -13.30
CA ARG A 3 9.74 1.99 -12.27
C ARG A 3 8.46 1.46 -12.90
N LYS A 4 7.86 0.46 -12.26
CA LYS A 4 6.61 -0.07 -12.75
C LYS A 4 5.50 0.96 -12.65
N LYS A 5 4.64 0.96 -13.64
CA LYS A 5 3.44 1.77 -13.61
C LYS A 5 2.25 0.87 -13.38
N TYR A 6 1.38 1.28 -12.49
CA TYR A 6 0.19 0.51 -12.17
C TYR A 6 -1.03 1.33 -12.55
N LYS A 7 -2.04 0.65 -13.04
CA LYS A 7 -3.23 1.32 -13.52
C LYS A 7 -4.19 1.70 -12.42
N GLY A 8 -4.06 1.09 -11.28
CA GLY A 8 -4.93 1.39 -10.17
C GLY A 8 -4.42 0.76 -8.90
N MET A 9 -5.11 1.07 -7.82
CA MET A 9 -4.69 0.61 -6.51
C MET A 9 -4.76 -0.89 -6.36
N ASN A 10 -5.62 -1.55 -7.16
CA ASN A 10 -5.74 -3.00 -7.09
C ASN A 10 -4.56 -3.73 -7.70
N ASP A 11 -3.72 -3.00 -8.42
CA ASP A 11 -2.57 -3.60 -9.07
C ASP A 11 -1.34 -3.63 -8.17
N VAL A 12 -1.43 -3.07 -6.98
CA VAL A 12 -0.30 -3.06 -6.05
C VAL A 12 -0.06 -4.48 -5.56
N PRO A 13 1.14 -5.02 -5.75
CA PRO A 13 1.40 -6.41 -5.34
C PRO A 13 1.32 -6.58 -3.82
N ILE A 14 0.83 -7.73 -3.40
CA ILE A 14 0.87 -8.10 -2.00
C ILE A 14 2.33 -8.18 -1.57
N GLY A 15 2.62 -7.68 -0.37
CA GLY A 15 3.99 -7.63 0.13
C GLY A 15 4.69 -6.33 -0.14
N THR A 16 4.05 -5.41 -0.88
CA THR A 16 4.63 -4.09 -1.13
C THR A 16 4.75 -3.33 0.18
N GLU A 17 5.90 -2.70 0.38
CA GLU A 17 6.11 -1.89 1.59
C GLU A 17 5.24 -0.65 1.57
N MET A 18 4.66 -0.35 2.72
CA MET A 18 3.83 0.82 2.88
C MET A 18 4.17 1.50 4.19
N ILE A 19 4.11 2.83 4.18
CA ILE A 19 4.44 3.62 5.35
C ILE A 19 3.21 4.44 5.73
N HIS A 20 2.81 4.32 7.00
CA HIS A 20 1.77 5.14 7.57
C HIS A 20 2.39 5.93 8.71
N ARG A 21 2.52 7.25 8.48
CA ARG A 21 3.28 8.10 9.39
C ARG A 21 4.70 7.53 9.48
N ASP A 22 5.17 7.14 10.62
CA ASP A 22 6.53 6.63 10.73
C ASP A 22 6.60 5.12 10.82
N LYS A 23 5.47 4.44 10.62
CA LYS A 23 5.42 2.99 10.73
C LYS A 23 5.50 2.36 9.36
N LYS A 24 6.42 1.43 9.21
CA LYS A 24 6.57 0.65 7.99
C LYS A 24 5.88 -0.69 8.14
N GLY A 25 5.10 -1.03 7.13
CA GLY A 25 4.46 -2.32 7.09
C GLY A 25 4.46 -2.87 5.69
N LYS A 26 3.76 -3.97 5.49
CA LYS A 26 3.64 -4.59 4.18
C LYS A 26 2.18 -4.84 3.86
N LEU A 27 1.85 -4.66 2.59
CA LEU A 27 0.49 -4.90 2.13
C LEU A 27 0.17 -6.37 2.25
N MET A 28 -0.93 -6.68 2.92
CA MET A 28 -1.38 -8.05 3.10
C MET A 28 -2.58 -8.37 2.23
N GLU A 29 -3.44 -7.38 2.02
CA GLU A 29 -4.66 -7.62 1.28
C GLU A 29 -5.21 -6.28 0.78
N ILE A 30 -5.91 -6.33 -0.34
CA ILE A 30 -6.62 -5.16 -0.85
C ILE A 30 -8.10 -5.48 -0.77
N THR A 31 -8.84 -4.63 -0.05
CA THR A 31 -10.27 -4.79 0.05
C THR A 31 -10.97 -3.84 -0.91
N GLN A 32 -12.24 -4.08 -1.16
CA GLN A 32 -13.00 -3.31 -2.15
C GLN A 32 -14.17 -2.59 -1.52
N PHE A 33 -14.58 -1.54 -2.19
CA PHE A 33 -15.80 -0.78 -1.93
C PHE A 33 -15.88 -0.19 -0.54
N PRO A 34 -15.01 0.75 -0.18
CA PRO A 34 -13.96 1.36 -1.02
C PRO A 34 -12.69 0.52 -1.03
N THR A 35 -11.80 0.83 -1.97
CA THR A 35 -10.52 0.18 -2.02
C THR A 35 -9.70 0.61 -0.81
N MET A 36 -9.25 -0.36 -0.03
CA MET A 36 -8.45 -0.12 1.16
C MET A 36 -7.32 -1.13 1.22
N PHE A 37 -6.26 -0.76 1.89
CA PHE A 37 -5.10 -1.61 2.07
C PHE A 37 -5.08 -2.16 3.48
N ARG A 38 -5.01 -3.48 3.60
CA ARG A 38 -4.76 -4.11 4.88
C ARG A 38 -3.24 -4.27 5.01
N VAL A 39 -2.66 -3.57 5.97
CA VAL A 39 -1.22 -3.50 6.13
C VAL A 39 -0.83 -4.16 7.43
N GLY A 40 0.14 -5.08 7.35
CA GLY A 40 0.68 -5.74 8.52
C GLY A 40 2.01 -5.14 8.90
N PHE A 41 2.20 -4.90 10.18
CA PHE A 41 3.40 -4.28 10.72
C PHE A 41 4.27 -5.30 11.44
N PRO A 42 5.58 -5.02 11.59
CA PRO A 42 6.49 -5.98 12.22
C PRO A 42 6.15 -6.32 13.65
N ASP A 43 5.43 -5.42 14.34
CA ASP A 43 5.03 -5.69 15.72
C ASP A 43 3.81 -6.60 15.83
N GLY A 44 3.30 -7.07 14.71
CA GLY A 44 2.15 -7.96 14.69
C GLY A 44 0.82 -7.27 14.51
N GLU A 45 0.81 -5.94 14.45
CA GLU A 45 -0.43 -5.21 14.23
C GLU A 45 -0.82 -5.25 12.77
N VAL A 46 -2.13 -5.26 12.53
CA VAL A 46 -2.70 -5.21 11.19
C VAL A 46 -3.79 -4.17 11.20
N ASP A 47 -3.72 -3.23 10.27
CA ASP A 47 -4.70 -2.17 10.17
C ASP A 47 -5.15 -1.99 8.73
N LEU A 48 -6.34 -1.41 8.58
CA LEU A 48 -6.88 -1.04 7.28
C LEU A 48 -6.71 0.45 7.07
N PHE A 49 -6.25 0.81 5.87
CA PHE A 49 -6.03 2.21 5.51
C PHE A 49 -6.68 2.50 4.18
N LEU A 50 -7.18 3.72 4.04
CA LEU A 50 -7.56 4.21 2.72
C LEU A 50 -6.30 4.37 1.88
N THR A 51 -6.47 4.31 0.57
CA THR A 51 -5.31 4.30 -0.32
C THR A 51 -4.43 5.54 -0.20
N HIS A 52 -5.02 6.67 0.18
CA HIS A 52 -4.25 7.90 0.34
C HIS A 52 -3.66 8.09 1.73
N GLU A 53 -3.93 7.16 2.64
CA GLU A 53 -3.44 7.29 4.02
C GLU A 53 -2.07 6.67 4.22
N VAL A 54 -1.56 5.97 3.23
CA VAL A 54 -0.26 5.33 3.32
C VAL A 54 0.59 5.76 2.14
N GLU A 55 1.90 5.74 2.36
CA GLU A 55 2.87 5.94 1.29
C GLU A 55 3.27 4.58 0.76
N ILE A 56 3.14 4.39 -0.54
CA ILE A 56 3.49 3.12 -1.18
C ILE A 56 4.93 3.24 -1.66
N VAL A 57 5.81 2.48 -1.04
CA VAL A 57 7.23 2.58 -1.34
C VAL A 57 7.49 2.14 -2.78
N GLY A 58 8.19 2.98 -3.51
CA GLY A 58 8.48 2.69 -4.91
C GLY A 58 7.47 3.24 -5.89
N TRP A 59 6.42 3.88 -5.38
CA TRP A 59 5.38 4.47 -6.21
C TRP A 59 5.30 5.96 -5.95
N THR A 60 4.81 6.70 -6.94
CA THR A 60 4.50 8.10 -6.72
C THR A 60 3.08 8.35 -7.20
N PRO A 61 2.44 9.42 -6.67
CA PRO A 61 1.07 9.74 -7.11
C PRO A 61 0.96 10.00 -8.60
N ASN A 62 2.03 10.44 -9.22
CA ASN A 62 2.00 10.75 -10.65
C ASN A 62 1.98 9.51 -11.53
N ASP A 63 2.16 8.35 -10.96
CA ASP A 63 2.16 7.10 -11.70
C ASP A 63 0.77 6.48 -11.82
N TRP A 64 -0.21 7.06 -11.16
CA TRP A 64 -1.58 6.55 -11.19
C TRP A 64 -2.34 6.87 -12.47
#